data_fded46721dfd3f837a736e7642b6b7f1
#
_entry.id   fded46721dfd3f837a736e7642b6b7f1
#
_cell.length_a   1.000
_cell.length_b   1.000
_cell.length_c   1.000
_cell.angle_alpha   90.00
_cell.angle_beta   90.00
_cell.angle_gamma   90.00
#
_symmetry.space_group_name_H-M   'P 1'
#
loop_
_entity.id
_entity.type
_entity.pdbx_description
1 polymer ?
#
loop_
_entity_poly.entity_id
_entity_poly.type
_entity_poly.pdbx_seq_one_letter_code
_entity_poly.pdbx_strand_id
1 'polypeptide(L)'
;MSHVHAHPFREISSQRIPIVSMHTAPDIPELRKTSPPPLDNCTLPPESASDTESRSRARFRSKSPAILQNTSCQNPPTSSSKPSDGFLSPPSSGWRSFSRSPSPLGLIPIHQTFRKLIHRHEIPRKALHVSIGFLVLHLYRTGVQPAVIAPVLGYALIPIVSADVLRFLSPSFNWLYIRVLGALMRESEFSGWNGVIWYMIGTWTVLVVFPKDIATLSILLLSWCDTAASTFGRAFGRYTPRIRRGKSLAGSLAALLVGGATTFCFYGFVVPKTPSWPDDPANALSYGGTLWLPALGRVGGQLALGIASVVTGVIGSASELVDLWGLDDNVVIPVLSAAGIWGFFRVFTD
;
A
#
# COMPACT_ATOMS: atom_id res chain seq x y z
N MET A 1 67.46 15.60 16.94
CA MET A 1 67.02 16.84 17.62
C MET A 1 66.04 17.54 16.73
N SER A 2 64.77 17.40 16.98
CA SER A 2 63.72 18.20 16.39
C SER A 2 62.47 18.04 17.27
N HIS A 3 62.07 19.15 17.86
CA HIS A 3 61.03 19.26 18.87
C HIS A 3 59.62 18.99 18.31
N VAL A 4 58.89 18.13 18.99
CA VAL A 4 57.45 17.95 18.78
C VAL A 4 56.74 18.90 19.75
N HIS A 5 56.02 19.89 19.21
CA HIS A 5 55.10 20.75 19.96
C HIS A 5 53.77 20.06 20.18
N ALA A 6 53.46 19.79 21.43
CA ALA A 6 52.11 19.35 21.88
C ALA A 6 51.23 20.62 22.06
N HIS A 7 50.04 20.61 21.45
CA HIS A 7 48.96 21.57 21.72
C HIS A 7 48.06 21.06 22.85
N PRO A 8 47.65 21.93 23.79
CA PRO A 8 46.84 21.54 24.93
C PRO A 8 45.35 21.41 24.56
N PHE A 9 44.77 20.36 25.07
CA PHE A 9 43.31 20.11 25.08
C PHE A 9 42.57 21.25 25.80
N ARG A 10 41.58 21.83 25.15
CA ARG A 10 40.68 22.81 25.72
C ARG A 10 39.45 22.05 26.32
N GLU A 11 39.36 22.09 27.64
CA GLU A 11 38.16 21.66 28.39
C GLU A 11 36.97 22.52 28.01
N ILE A 12 35.90 21.86 27.51
CA ILE A 12 34.59 22.49 27.30
C ILE A 12 33.77 22.33 28.58
N SER A 13 33.66 23.45 29.27
CA SER A 13 32.83 23.63 30.45
C SER A 13 31.37 23.27 30.18
N SER A 14 30.85 22.36 31.01
CA SER A 14 29.42 21.95 31.08
C SER A 14 28.56 23.10 31.57
N GLN A 15 27.87 23.79 30.70
CA GLN A 15 26.81 24.72 31.09
C GLN A 15 25.49 23.95 31.30
N ARG A 16 25.00 23.95 32.54
CA ARG A 16 23.67 23.47 32.94
C ARG A 16 22.60 24.39 32.38
N ILE A 17 21.68 23.79 31.60
CA ILE A 17 20.45 24.44 31.14
C ILE A 17 19.45 24.47 32.31
N PRO A 18 18.83 25.62 32.64
CA PRO A 18 17.84 25.71 33.71
C PRO A 18 16.51 25.03 33.27
N ILE A 19 15.98 24.21 34.17
CA ILE A 19 14.66 23.58 34.03
C ILE A 19 13.59 24.68 34.23
N VAL A 20 12.88 25.02 33.18
CA VAL A 20 11.69 25.88 33.21
C VAL A 20 10.53 25.06 33.72
N SER A 21 10.02 25.43 34.89
CA SER A 21 8.80 24.91 35.51
C SER A 21 7.59 25.17 34.60
N MET A 22 6.93 24.11 34.13
CA MET A 22 5.67 24.21 33.39
C MET A 22 4.53 24.55 34.38
N HIS A 23 3.93 25.70 34.19
CA HIS A 23 2.71 26.12 34.83
C HIS A 23 1.53 25.22 34.42
N THR A 24 0.72 24.90 35.41
CA THR A 24 -0.58 24.25 35.42
C THR A 24 -1.48 24.64 34.23
N ALA A 25 -2.04 23.61 33.59
CA ALA A 25 -3.09 23.74 32.58
C ALA A 25 -4.43 24.18 33.22
N PRO A 26 -5.25 24.98 32.53
CA PRO A 26 -6.58 25.34 32.99
C PRO A 26 -7.58 24.20 32.85
N ASP A 27 -8.49 24.10 33.81
CA ASP A 27 -9.59 23.14 33.92
C ASP A 27 -10.50 23.14 32.68
N ILE A 28 -10.72 21.95 32.14
CA ILE A 28 -11.74 21.69 31.10
C ILE A 28 -13.03 21.30 31.84
N PRO A 29 -14.19 21.95 31.59
CA PRO A 29 -15.44 21.57 32.23
C PRO A 29 -15.94 20.21 31.76
N GLU A 30 -16.27 19.35 32.70
CA GLU A 30 -16.89 18.03 32.53
C GLU A 30 -18.18 18.10 31.69
N LEU A 31 -18.20 17.44 30.54
CA LEU A 31 -19.43 17.21 29.77
C LEU A 31 -20.28 16.14 30.49
N ARG A 32 -21.38 16.61 31.08
CA ARG A 32 -22.43 15.84 31.71
C ARG A 32 -22.93 14.72 30.77
N LYS A 33 -22.74 13.47 31.18
CA LYS A 33 -23.35 12.29 30.57
C LYS A 33 -24.87 12.35 30.76
N THR A 34 -25.61 12.63 29.70
CA THR A 34 -27.05 12.42 29.64
C THR A 34 -27.33 10.99 29.20
N SER A 35 -28.00 10.24 30.06
CA SER A 35 -28.51 8.89 29.80
C SER A 35 -29.62 8.93 28.73
N PRO A 36 -29.76 7.92 27.84
CA PRO A 36 -30.91 7.83 26.94
C PRO A 36 -32.20 7.50 27.69
N PRO A 37 -33.39 7.95 27.21
CA PRO A 37 -34.68 7.67 27.84
C PRO A 37 -35.08 6.20 27.65
N PRO A 38 -35.94 5.65 28.55
CA PRO A 38 -36.40 4.27 28.52
C PRO A 38 -37.38 4.03 27.38
N LEU A 39 -37.25 2.88 26.72
CA LEU A 39 -38.18 2.37 25.72
C LEU A 39 -39.48 1.92 26.36
N ASP A 40 -40.58 2.50 25.93
CA ASP A 40 -41.93 2.13 26.33
C ASP A 40 -42.31 0.75 25.84
N ASN A 41 -42.92 -0.01 26.75
CA ASN A 41 -43.47 -1.34 26.57
C ASN A 41 -44.58 -1.36 25.50
N CYS A 42 -44.40 -2.09 24.42
CA CYS A 42 -45.50 -2.62 23.64
C CYS A 42 -45.82 -4.05 24.09
N THR A 43 -46.94 -4.19 24.78
CA THR A 43 -47.56 -5.43 25.21
C THR A 43 -48.02 -6.29 24.02
N LEU A 44 -47.55 -7.53 23.95
CA LEU A 44 -48.08 -8.59 23.09
C LEU A 44 -49.17 -9.39 23.83
N PRO A 45 -50.25 -9.83 23.17
CA PRO A 45 -51.27 -10.69 23.78
C PRO A 45 -50.78 -12.13 23.90
N PRO A 46 -51.40 -12.95 24.80
CA PRO A 46 -50.93 -14.29 25.14
C PRO A 46 -51.37 -15.33 24.12
N GLU A 47 -50.41 -16.16 23.74
CA GLU A 47 -50.66 -17.35 22.92
C GLU A 47 -50.69 -18.58 23.82
N SER A 48 -51.75 -19.36 23.66
CA SER A 48 -52.09 -20.59 24.38
C SER A 48 -51.21 -21.77 23.94
N ALA A 49 -50.90 -22.61 24.92
CA ALA A 49 -50.17 -23.86 24.79
C ALA A 49 -50.91 -24.93 24.01
N SER A 50 -50.17 -25.76 23.26
CA SER A 50 -50.22 -27.22 23.31
C SER A 50 -49.24 -27.89 22.35
N ASP A 51 -48.38 -28.69 22.90
CA ASP A 51 -48.05 -30.09 22.60
C ASP A 51 -47.32 -30.54 21.34
N THR A 52 -46.18 -31.11 21.63
CA THR A 52 -45.65 -32.44 21.23
C THR A 52 -45.16 -32.72 19.81
N GLU A 53 -43.90 -33.12 19.84
CA GLU A 53 -43.33 -34.35 19.22
C GLU A 53 -42.76 -34.32 17.79
N SER A 54 -41.49 -34.62 17.79
CA SER A 54 -40.76 -35.56 16.93
C SER A 54 -40.49 -35.27 15.44
N ARG A 55 -39.22 -35.34 15.17
CA ARG A 55 -38.56 -36.14 14.11
C ARG A 55 -38.54 -35.67 12.63
N SER A 56 -37.34 -35.73 12.17
CA SER A 56 -36.86 -36.17 10.85
C SER A 56 -36.54 -35.10 9.78
N ARG A 57 -35.26 -35.19 9.39
CA ARG A 57 -34.65 -34.92 8.08
C ARG A 57 -35.63 -34.79 6.91
N ALA A 58 -35.54 -33.71 6.16
CA ALA A 58 -35.60 -33.77 4.70
C ALA A 58 -35.00 -32.51 4.03
N ARG A 59 -34.10 -32.75 3.09
CA ARG A 59 -33.69 -31.85 2.04
C ARG A 59 -34.92 -31.40 1.26
N PHE A 60 -35.10 -30.11 1.04
CA PHE A 60 -35.89 -29.68 -0.10
C PHE A 60 -35.25 -28.48 -0.82
N ARG A 61 -35.02 -28.75 -2.05
CA ARG A 61 -34.65 -27.89 -3.17
C ARG A 61 -35.96 -27.31 -3.68
N SER A 62 -36.12 -26.00 -3.77
CA SER A 62 -37.26 -25.41 -4.48
C SER A 62 -36.86 -24.11 -5.13
N LYS A 63 -37.05 -24.15 -6.34
CA LYS A 63 -37.24 -23.40 -7.56
C LYS A 63 -38.11 -22.16 -7.33
N SER A 64 -37.73 -21.09 -8.01
CA SER A 64 -38.56 -19.91 -8.27
C SER A 64 -39.82 -20.28 -9.06
N PRO A 65 -40.85 -19.46 -8.98
CA PRO A 65 -41.63 -19.16 -10.17
C PRO A 65 -41.72 -17.68 -10.49
N ALA A 66 -41.84 -17.47 -11.79
CA ALA A 66 -42.00 -16.19 -12.46
C ALA A 66 -43.52 -15.88 -12.63
N ILE A 67 -43.78 -14.59 -12.92
CA ILE A 67 -44.85 -14.04 -13.78
C ILE A 67 -46.27 -13.87 -13.16
N LEU A 68 -46.76 -12.60 -13.18
CA LEU A 68 -47.87 -12.06 -13.96
C LEU A 68 -48.20 -10.65 -13.44
N GLN A 69 -47.95 -9.64 -14.26
CA GLN A 69 -48.81 -8.84 -15.13
C GLN A 69 -49.96 -8.07 -14.47
N ASN A 70 -49.86 -6.76 -14.71
CA ASN A 70 -50.90 -5.78 -15.04
C ASN A 70 -52.12 -5.62 -14.14
N THR A 71 -52.28 -4.42 -13.63
CA THR A 71 -53.46 -3.61 -13.96
C THR A 71 -53.21 -2.12 -13.67
N SER A 72 -53.48 -1.33 -14.67
CA SER A 72 -53.62 0.12 -14.68
C SER A 72 -54.85 0.55 -13.87
N CYS A 73 -54.72 1.62 -13.08
CA CYS A 73 -55.87 2.47 -12.76
C CYS A 73 -55.43 3.94 -12.73
N GLN A 74 -56.23 4.70 -13.46
CA GLN A 74 -56.15 6.10 -13.79
C GLN A 74 -56.31 7.04 -12.58
N ASN A 75 -55.74 8.23 -12.73
CA ASN A 75 -56.01 9.42 -11.92
C ASN A 75 -57.46 9.93 -12.12
N PRO A 76 -57.95 10.75 -11.16
CA PRO A 76 -58.19 12.15 -11.55
C PRO A 76 -57.79 13.17 -10.46
N PRO A 77 -57.82 14.48 -10.83
CA PRO A 77 -57.10 15.52 -10.17
C PRO A 77 -57.98 16.33 -9.20
N THR A 78 -57.37 16.94 -8.19
CA THR A 78 -57.80 18.25 -7.63
C THR A 78 -56.77 18.88 -6.72
N SER A 79 -56.33 19.98 -7.15
CA SER A 79 -56.18 21.34 -6.55
C SER A 79 -55.88 21.49 -5.06
N SER A 80 -54.92 22.33 -4.86
CA SER A 80 -54.80 23.49 -3.96
C SER A 80 -53.91 23.38 -2.73
N SER A 81 -53.12 24.43 -2.71
CA SER A 81 -52.50 25.16 -1.57
C SER A 81 -51.18 24.71 -1.03
N LYS A 82 -50.20 25.57 -1.28
CA LYS A 82 -48.98 25.80 -0.48
C LYS A 82 -49.36 26.21 0.95
N PRO A 83 -48.48 25.92 1.92
CA PRO A 83 -47.57 26.99 2.31
C PRO A 83 -46.08 26.55 2.38
N SER A 84 -45.29 27.57 2.21
CA SER A 84 -43.87 27.68 2.46
C SER A 84 -43.51 27.26 3.88
N ASP A 85 -42.42 26.49 4.01
CA ASP A 85 -41.36 26.86 4.92
C ASP A 85 -40.10 26.11 4.56
N GLY A 86 -39.07 26.88 4.37
CA GLY A 86 -37.73 26.41 4.06
C GLY A 86 -37.02 25.80 5.27
N PHE A 87 -36.14 24.92 5.01
CA PHE A 87 -34.80 24.91 5.57
C PHE A 87 -33.99 23.77 4.91
N LEU A 88 -33.04 24.14 4.11
CA LEU A 88 -31.77 23.50 3.81
C LEU A 88 -31.69 21.97 4.04
N SER A 89 -32.07 21.19 3.01
CA SER A 89 -31.50 19.87 2.82
C SER A 89 -30.20 20.00 2.01
N PRO A 90 -29.07 19.41 2.41
CA PRO A 90 -27.83 19.45 1.64
C PRO A 90 -28.05 18.69 0.32
N PRO A 91 -27.45 19.15 -0.81
CA PRO A 91 -27.59 18.49 -2.09
C PRO A 91 -26.81 17.16 -2.10
N SER A 92 -27.54 16.08 -1.87
CA SER A 92 -26.99 14.72 -1.74
C SER A 92 -26.87 13.96 -3.05
N SER A 93 -26.64 14.62 -4.21
CA SER A 93 -26.60 13.87 -5.47
C SER A 93 -25.55 14.30 -6.49
N GLY A 94 -24.69 15.29 -6.19
CA GLY A 94 -23.71 15.80 -7.16
C GLY A 94 -22.42 15.01 -7.30
N TRP A 95 -22.01 14.27 -6.30
CA TRP A 95 -20.66 13.67 -6.24
C TRP A 95 -20.54 12.27 -6.85
N ARG A 96 -21.64 11.55 -7.04
CA ARG A 96 -21.61 10.19 -7.62
C ARG A 96 -21.52 10.18 -9.15
N SER A 97 -21.80 11.30 -9.82
CA SER A 97 -21.71 11.40 -11.28
C SER A 97 -20.33 11.79 -11.81
N PHE A 98 -19.44 12.31 -10.95
CA PHE A 98 -18.09 12.74 -11.35
C PHE A 98 -17.06 11.61 -11.47
N SER A 99 -17.36 10.39 -11.01
CA SER A 99 -16.44 9.25 -11.14
C SER A 99 -16.38 8.65 -12.55
N ARG A 100 -17.10 9.23 -13.52
CA ARG A 100 -17.04 8.83 -14.93
C ARG A 100 -16.38 9.94 -15.75
N SER A 101 -15.05 10.00 -15.70
CA SER A 101 -14.31 10.81 -16.68
C SER A 101 -14.62 10.31 -18.10
N PRO A 102 -15.23 11.11 -18.98
CA PRO A 102 -15.33 10.75 -20.38
C PRO A 102 -13.94 10.89 -21.01
N SER A 103 -13.25 9.77 -21.19
CA SER A 103 -12.04 9.80 -22.03
C SER A 103 -12.45 10.01 -23.50
N PRO A 104 -11.65 10.70 -24.31
CA PRO A 104 -11.97 11.03 -25.70
C PRO A 104 -12.14 9.83 -26.65
N LEU A 105 -11.89 8.61 -26.18
CA LEU A 105 -12.05 7.35 -26.92
C LEU A 105 -13.41 6.66 -26.69
N GLY A 106 -14.43 7.37 -26.22
CA GLY A 106 -15.75 6.82 -25.85
C GLY A 106 -16.67 6.37 -26.97
N LEU A 107 -16.20 6.22 -28.20
CA LEU A 107 -17.07 5.96 -29.37
C LEU A 107 -17.21 4.50 -29.81
N ILE A 108 -16.54 3.52 -29.13
CA ILE A 108 -16.63 2.12 -29.53
C ILE A 108 -17.07 1.24 -28.33
N PRO A 109 -18.15 0.43 -28.45
CA PRO A 109 -18.64 -0.39 -27.32
C PRO A 109 -17.64 -1.40 -26.75
N ILE A 110 -16.69 -1.87 -27.56
CA ILE A 110 -15.57 -2.71 -27.13
C ILE A 110 -14.70 -1.97 -26.09
N HIS A 111 -14.53 -0.66 -26.21
CA HIS A 111 -13.78 0.16 -25.27
C HIS A 111 -14.44 0.24 -23.87
N GLN A 112 -15.75 0.17 -23.75
CA GLN A 112 -16.40 0.26 -22.45
C GLN A 112 -16.20 -1.00 -21.61
N THR A 113 -16.18 -2.18 -22.22
CA THR A 113 -15.92 -3.45 -21.54
C THR A 113 -14.44 -3.56 -21.16
N PHE A 114 -13.54 -3.22 -22.08
CA PHE A 114 -12.10 -3.15 -21.82
C PHE A 114 -11.76 -2.12 -20.73
N ARG A 115 -12.41 -0.98 -20.72
CA ARG A 115 -12.22 0.07 -19.74
C ARG A 115 -12.62 -0.37 -18.34
N LYS A 116 -13.77 -1.07 -18.20
CA LYS A 116 -14.18 -1.65 -16.92
C LYS A 116 -13.16 -2.68 -16.43
N LEU A 117 -12.61 -3.51 -17.32
CA LEU A 117 -11.59 -4.49 -16.99
C LEU A 117 -10.28 -3.82 -16.54
N ILE A 118 -9.80 -2.82 -17.30
CA ILE A 118 -8.58 -2.06 -17.03
C ILE A 118 -8.66 -1.38 -15.67
N HIS A 119 -9.76 -0.68 -15.36
CA HIS A 119 -9.96 -0.02 -14.08
C HIS A 119 -10.15 -1.01 -12.93
N ARG A 120 -10.90 -2.09 -13.14
CA ARG A 120 -11.11 -3.13 -12.11
C ARG A 120 -9.81 -3.81 -11.70
N HIS A 121 -8.88 -4.02 -12.63
CA HIS A 121 -7.62 -4.72 -12.39
C HIS A 121 -6.42 -3.79 -12.19
N GLU A 122 -6.59 -2.47 -12.27
CA GLU A 122 -5.52 -1.46 -12.13
C GLU A 122 -4.32 -1.75 -13.05
N ILE A 123 -4.61 -2.21 -14.28
CA ILE A 123 -3.58 -2.69 -15.23
C ILE A 123 -2.51 -1.63 -15.52
N PRO A 124 -2.84 -0.35 -15.83
CA PRO A 124 -1.81 0.65 -16.13
C PRO A 124 -0.85 0.89 -14.97
N ARG A 125 -1.37 0.95 -13.74
CA ARG A 125 -0.57 1.13 -12.53
C ARG A 125 0.38 -0.04 -12.32
N LYS A 126 -0.12 -1.28 -12.45
CA LYS A 126 0.68 -2.50 -12.31
C LYS A 126 1.77 -2.59 -13.40
N ALA A 127 1.43 -2.25 -14.63
CA ALA A 127 2.40 -2.18 -15.71
C ALA A 127 3.51 -1.17 -15.42
N LEU A 128 3.15 0.01 -14.88
CA LEU A 128 4.11 1.01 -14.44
C LEU A 128 5.01 0.47 -13.31
N HIS A 129 4.45 -0.16 -12.27
CA HIS A 129 5.24 -0.75 -11.19
C HIS A 129 6.22 -1.80 -11.72
N VAL A 130 5.76 -2.73 -12.57
CA VAL A 130 6.62 -3.75 -13.16
C VAL A 130 7.74 -3.12 -14.01
N SER A 131 7.43 -2.10 -14.81
CA SER A 131 8.43 -1.41 -15.64
C SER A 131 9.47 -0.66 -14.82
N ILE A 132 9.09 -0.08 -13.67
CA ILE A 132 10.05 0.54 -12.74
C ILE A 132 11.04 -0.52 -12.20
N GLY A 133 10.58 -1.73 -11.88
CA GLY A 133 11.47 -2.82 -11.47
C GLY A 133 12.54 -3.13 -12.53
N PHE A 134 12.14 -3.22 -13.81
CA PHE A 134 13.11 -3.40 -14.90
C PHE A 134 14.03 -2.20 -15.09
N LEU A 135 13.53 -0.98 -14.94
CA LEU A 135 14.35 0.24 -14.99
C LEU A 135 15.42 0.23 -13.88
N VAL A 136 15.03 -0.09 -12.64
CA VAL A 136 15.96 -0.16 -11.50
C VAL A 136 17.02 -1.24 -11.74
N LEU A 137 16.62 -2.38 -12.28
CA LEU A 137 17.57 -3.44 -12.64
C LEU A 137 18.54 -2.99 -13.74
N HIS A 138 18.07 -2.25 -14.72
CA HIS A 138 18.91 -1.65 -15.77
C HIS A 138 19.91 -0.65 -15.18
N LEU A 139 19.45 0.26 -14.31
CA LEU A 139 20.31 1.23 -13.62
C LEU A 139 21.38 0.55 -12.76
N TYR A 140 21.02 -0.53 -12.06
CA TYR A 140 21.99 -1.32 -11.31
C TYR A 140 23.09 -1.90 -12.21
N ARG A 141 22.70 -2.50 -13.35
CA ARG A 141 23.66 -3.09 -14.32
C ARG A 141 24.54 -2.07 -15.03
N THR A 142 24.05 -0.85 -15.23
CA THR A 142 24.81 0.25 -15.85
C THR A 142 25.70 1.02 -14.86
N GLY A 143 25.70 0.62 -13.58
CA GLY A 143 26.56 1.19 -12.57
C GLY A 143 26.10 2.51 -11.99
N VAL A 144 24.87 2.95 -12.27
CA VAL A 144 24.34 4.19 -11.69
C VAL A 144 24.23 4.04 -10.17
N GLN A 145 24.81 5.00 -9.47
CA GLN A 145 24.90 4.96 -8.01
C GLN A 145 23.63 5.48 -7.34
N PRO A 146 23.24 4.93 -6.17
CA PRO A 146 22.16 5.48 -5.34
C PRO A 146 22.34 6.95 -5.02
N ALA A 147 23.60 7.39 -4.82
CA ALA A 147 23.96 8.79 -4.57
C ALA A 147 23.58 9.75 -5.70
N VAL A 148 23.44 9.25 -6.95
CA VAL A 148 22.99 10.02 -8.11
C VAL A 148 21.47 9.98 -8.22
N ILE A 149 20.86 8.82 -7.96
CA ILE A 149 19.41 8.61 -8.13
C ILE A 149 18.63 9.33 -7.01
N ALA A 150 19.09 9.25 -5.76
CA ALA A 150 18.37 9.79 -4.62
C ALA A 150 18.13 11.32 -4.71
N PRO A 151 19.11 12.18 -5.06
CA PRO A 151 18.83 13.59 -5.29
C PRO A 151 17.84 13.85 -6.42
N VAL A 152 17.92 13.11 -7.52
CA VAL A 152 16.98 13.24 -8.65
C VAL A 152 15.55 12.93 -8.22
N LEU A 153 15.34 11.87 -7.45
CA LEU A 153 14.04 11.55 -6.88
C LEU A 153 13.56 12.62 -5.90
N GLY A 154 14.46 13.14 -5.04
CA GLY A 154 14.14 14.21 -4.11
C GLY A 154 13.70 15.50 -4.83
N TYR A 155 14.41 15.91 -5.88
CA TYR A 155 14.02 17.06 -6.69
C TYR A 155 12.72 16.80 -7.47
N ALA A 156 12.50 15.60 -8.01
CA ALA A 156 11.28 15.25 -8.72
C ALA A 156 10.06 15.17 -7.78
N LEU A 157 10.26 14.87 -6.50
CA LEU A 157 9.19 14.84 -5.51
C LEU A 157 8.56 16.22 -5.29
N ILE A 158 9.35 17.31 -5.38
CA ILE A 158 8.88 18.69 -5.16
C ILE A 158 7.72 19.05 -6.09
N PRO A 159 7.86 18.99 -7.43
CA PRO A 159 6.75 19.33 -8.34
C PRO A 159 5.58 18.34 -8.22
N ILE A 160 5.81 17.07 -7.91
CA ILE A 160 4.75 16.08 -7.76
C ILE A 160 3.90 16.38 -6.52
N VAL A 161 4.52 16.66 -5.37
CA VAL A 161 3.82 17.09 -4.15
C VAL A 161 3.12 18.41 -4.38
N SER A 162 3.76 19.38 -5.05
CA SER A 162 3.15 20.69 -5.37
C SER A 162 1.91 20.52 -6.24
N ALA A 163 1.93 19.64 -7.24
CA ALA A 163 0.77 19.35 -8.08
C ALA A 163 -0.35 18.69 -7.25
N ASP A 164 0.00 17.81 -6.30
CA ASP A 164 -0.99 17.16 -5.44
C ASP A 164 -1.62 18.14 -4.43
N VAL A 165 -0.84 19.08 -3.90
CA VAL A 165 -1.36 20.19 -3.08
C VAL A 165 -2.27 21.11 -3.93
N LEU A 166 -1.85 21.47 -5.15
CA LEU A 166 -2.63 22.34 -6.02
C LEU A 166 -3.99 21.72 -6.38
N ARG A 167 -4.09 20.40 -6.55
CA ARG A 167 -5.38 19.76 -6.83
C ARG A 167 -6.34 19.81 -5.63
N PHE A 168 -5.85 19.85 -4.38
CA PHE A 168 -6.69 20.05 -3.19
C PHE A 168 -7.19 21.49 -3.09
N LEU A 169 -6.41 22.45 -3.58
CA LEU A 169 -6.74 23.87 -3.52
C LEU A 169 -7.64 24.33 -4.68
N SER A 170 -7.57 23.69 -5.86
CA SER A 170 -8.28 24.11 -7.06
C SER A 170 -9.13 22.98 -7.66
N PRO A 171 -10.48 23.10 -7.65
CA PRO A 171 -11.38 22.12 -8.25
C PRO A 171 -11.15 21.94 -9.76
N SER A 172 -10.83 23.02 -10.48
CA SER A 172 -10.56 22.99 -11.93
C SER A 172 -9.29 22.21 -12.23
N PHE A 173 -8.24 22.42 -11.43
CA PHE A 173 -7.00 21.67 -11.56
C PHE A 173 -7.18 20.20 -11.18
N ASN A 174 -7.95 19.90 -10.13
CA ASN A 174 -8.26 18.53 -9.74
C ASN A 174 -8.99 17.78 -10.87
N TRP A 175 -9.93 18.43 -11.55
CA TRP A 175 -10.61 17.85 -12.71
C TRP A 175 -9.63 17.49 -13.83
N LEU A 176 -8.72 18.40 -14.18
CA LEU A 176 -7.67 18.17 -15.19
C LEU A 176 -6.73 17.04 -14.76
N TYR A 177 -6.28 17.07 -13.51
CA TYR A 177 -5.37 16.07 -12.92
C TYR A 177 -5.97 14.66 -12.98
N ILE A 178 -7.22 14.48 -12.54
CA ILE A 178 -7.93 13.20 -12.60
C ILE A 178 -8.16 12.76 -14.05
N ARG A 179 -8.42 13.69 -14.97
CA ARG A 179 -8.59 13.38 -16.38
C ARG A 179 -7.32 12.81 -17.01
N VAL A 180 -6.15 13.33 -16.64
CA VAL A 180 -4.85 12.94 -17.19
C VAL A 180 -4.29 11.71 -16.47
N LEU A 181 -4.29 11.72 -15.14
CA LEU A 181 -3.62 10.73 -14.30
C LEU A 181 -4.55 9.70 -13.66
N GLY A 182 -5.87 9.88 -13.76
CA GLY A 182 -6.86 9.03 -13.08
C GLY A 182 -6.80 7.55 -13.44
N ALA A 183 -6.23 7.19 -14.60
CA ALA A 183 -6.00 5.79 -14.98
C ALA A 183 -4.91 5.11 -14.13
N LEU A 184 -4.01 5.90 -13.53
CA LEU A 184 -2.91 5.44 -12.68
C LEU A 184 -3.24 5.53 -11.18
N MET A 185 -4.34 6.22 -10.82
CA MET A 185 -4.77 6.44 -9.44
C MET A 185 -5.71 5.34 -8.95
N ARG A 186 -5.64 5.03 -7.64
CA ARG A 186 -6.67 4.23 -6.94
C ARG A 186 -7.89 5.09 -6.64
N GLU A 187 -9.04 4.46 -6.44
CA GLU A 187 -10.27 5.18 -6.03
C GLU A 187 -10.08 5.94 -4.69
N SER A 188 -9.29 5.39 -3.76
CA SER A 188 -8.95 6.03 -2.49
C SER A 188 -8.07 7.29 -2.64
N GLU A 189 -7.30 7.39 -3.73
CA GLU A 189 -6.40 8.50 -3.99
C GLU A 189 -7.13 9.72 -4.59
N PHE A 190 -8.39 9.58 -5.01
CA PHE A 190 -9.18 10.73 -5.49
C PHE A 190 -9.46 11.75 -4.38
N SER A 191 -9.56 11.31 -3.15
CA SER A 191 -9.74 12.17 -1.96
C SER A 191 -8.50 12.25 -1.05
N GLY A 192 -7.49 11.40 -1.29
CA GLY A 192 -6.25 11.32 -0.51
C GLY A 192 -5.02 11.69 -1.34
N TRP A 193 -3.84 11.56 -0.76
CA TRP A 193 -2.57 11.76 -1.43
C TRP A 193 -2.34 10.72 -2.53
N ASN A 194 -1.66 11.13 -3.61
CA ASN A 194 -1.33 10.21 -4.70
C ASN A 194 -0.28 9.17 -4.25
N GLY A 195 -0.53 7.90 -4.55
CA GLY A 195 0.37 6.79 -4.22
C GLY A 195 1.77 6.89 -4.81
N VAL A 196 1.97 7.67 -5.87
CA VAL A 196 3.29 7.97 -6.45
C VAL A 196 4.18 8.71 -5.46
N ILE A 197 3.63 9.62 -4.65
CA ILE A 197 4.38 10.35 -3.62
C ILE A 197 4.97 9.35 -2.61
N TRP A 198 4.15 8.44 -2.12
CA TRP A 198 4.56 7.42 -1.16
C TRP A 198 5.58 6.45 -1.76
N TYR A 199 5.39 6.07 -3.03
CA TYR A 199 6.36 5.25 -3.77
C TYR A 199 7.74 5.93 -3.85
N MET A 200 7.75 7.21 -4.20
CA MET A 200 9.01 7.98 -4.29
C MET A 200 9.68 8.15 -2.94
N ILE A 201 8.92 8.44 -1.88
CA ILE A 201 9.44 8.54 -0.51
C ILE A 201 10.05 7.20 -0.07
N GLY A 202 9.34 6.08 -0.26
CA GLY A 202 9.85 4.75 0.08
C GLY A 202 11.12 4.40 -0.68
N THR A 203 11.14 4.62 -2.00
CA THR A 203 12.30 4.38 -2.86
C THR A 203 13.48 5.28 -2.47
N TRP A 204 13.23 6.57 -2.25
CA TRP A 204 14.25 7.52 -1.81
C TRP A 204 14.88 7.11 -0.48
N THR A 205 14.03 6.73 0.49
CA THR A 205 14.48 6.31 1.82
C THR A 205 15.43 5.11 1.72
N VAL A 206 15.08 4.08 0.95
CA VAL A 206 15.94 2.89 0.85
C VAL A 206 17.24 3.17 0.10
N LEU A 207 17.24 4.05 -0.90
CA LEU A 207 18.44 4.45 -1.63
C LEU A 207 19.42 5.27 -0.78
N VAL A 208 18.92 6.03 0.19
CA VAL A 208 19.75 6.86 1.09
C VAL A 208 20.30 6.04 2.25
N VAL A 209 19.50 5.11 2.79
CA VAL A 209 19.78 4.44 4.07
C VAL A 209 20.54 3.12 3.90
N PHE A 210 20.24 2.36 2.83
CA PHE A 210 20.73 0.99 2.68
C PHE A 210 21.79 0.84 1.58
N PRO A 211 22.62 -0.22 1.65
CA PRO A 211 23.55 -0.57 0.58
C PRO A 211 22.89 -0.71 -0.78
N LYS A 212 23.63 -0.50 -1.85
CA LYS A 212 23.14 -0.47 -3.23
C LYS A 212 22.36 -1.71 -3.64
N ASP A 213 22.85 -2.90 -3.28
CA ASP A 213 22.20 -4.18 -3.58
C ASP A 213 20.89 -4.36 -2.81
N ILE A 214 20.89 -4.02 -1.51
CA ILE A 214 19.69 -4.10 -0.64
C ILE A 214 18.61 -3.10 -1.11
N ALA A 215 19.01 -1.85 -1.37
CA ALA A 215 18.10 -0.82 -1.88
C ALA A 215 17.48 -1.25 -3.21
N THR A 216 18.31 -1.73 -4.15
CA THR A 216 17.84 -2.26 -5.43
C THR A 216 16.85 -3.40 -5.22
N LEU A 217 17.22 -4.41 -4.45
CA LEU A 217 16.40 -5.59 -4.21
C LEU A 217 15.05 -5.23 -3.54
N SER A 218 15.04 -4.33 -2.55
CA SER A 218 13.81 -3.90 -1.88
C SER A 218 12.85 -3.16 -2.83
N ILE A 219 13.38 -2.38 -3.78
CA ILE A 219 12.55 -1.72 -4.81
C ILE A 219 12.01 -2.77 -5.80
N LEU A 220 12.78 -3.80 -6.14
CA LEU A 220 12.30 -4.91 -6.98
C LEU A 220 11.17 -5.67 -6.26
N LEU A 221 11.30 -5.90 -4.94
CA LEU A 221 10.24 -6.54 -4.15
C LEU A 221 8.98 -5.67 -4.12
N LEU A 222 9.10 -4.36 -3.87
CA LEU A 222 7.96 -3.46 -3.97
C LEU A 222 7.29 -3.55 -5.33
N SER A 223 8.06 -3.52 -6.42
CA SER A 223 7.53 -3.48 -7.79
C SER A 223 6.87 -4.79 -8.21
N TRP A 224 7.48 -5.93 -7.91
CA TRP A 224 7.06 -7.23 -8.44
C TRP A 224 6.25 -8.05 -7.45
N CYS A 225 6.59 -8.04 -6.13
CA CYS A 225 5.83 -8.79 -5.14
C CYS A 225 4.46 -8.14 -4.88
N ASP A 226 4.36 -6.81 -4.75
CA ASP A 226 3.06 -6.12 -4.61
C ASP A 226 2.17 -6.39 -5.82
N THR A 227 2.74 -6.31 -7.03
CA THR A 227 2.01 -6.62 -8.26
C THR A 227 1.52 -8.07 -8.30
N ALA A 228 2.36 -9.03 -7.92
CA ALA A 228 2.01 -10.44 -7.84
C ALA A 228 0.95 -10.69 -6.75
N ALA A 229 1.20 -10.20 -5.52
CA ALA A 229 0.28 -10.34 -4.39
C ALA A 229 -1.11 -9.80 -4.72
N SER A 230 -1.19 -8.59 -5.27
CA SER A 230 -2.46 -7.96 -5.64
C SER A 230 -3.15 -8.67 -6.81
N THR A 231 -2.41 -9.24 -7.75
CA THR A 231 -2.98 -9.95 -8.90
C THR A 231 -3.50 -11.32 -8.51
N PHE A 232 -2.65 -12.15 -7.88
CA PHE A 232 -3.04 -13.50 -7.45
C PHE A 232 -4.00 -13.47 -6.27
N GLY A 233 -3.87 -12.48 -5.37
CA GLY A 233 -4.81 -12.26 -4.29
C GLY A 233 -6.22 -11.95 -4.79
N ARG A 234 -6.38 -11.16 -5.86
CA ARG A 234 -7.69 -10.90 -6.48
C ARG A 234 -8.22 -12.10 -7.26
N ALA A 235 -7.35 -12.86 -7.94
CA ALA A 235 -7.75 -14.02 -8.73
C ALA A 235 -8.16 -15.21 -7.85
N PHE A 236 -7.35 -15.55 -6.87
CA PHE A 236 -7.46 -16.79 -6.09
C PHE A 236 -7.82 -16.57 -4.62
N GLY A 237 -7.88 -15.33 -4.14
CA GLY A 237 -8.19 -15.01 -2.74
C GLY A 237 -9.54 -15.47 -2.24
N ARG A 238 -10.50 -15.73 -3.15
CA ARG A 238 -11.80 -16.33 -2.81
C ARG A 238 -11.71 -17.80 -2.40
N TYR A 239 -10.65 -18.49 -2.82
CA TYR A 239 -10.43 -19.92 -2.54
C TYR A 239 -9.50 -20.15 -1.35
N THR A 240 -8.87 -19.09 -0.82
CA THR A 240 -7.89 -19.16 0.26
C THR A 240 -8.32 -18.32 1.45
N PRO A 241 -7.88 -18.66 2.68
CA PRO A 241 -8.21 -17.87 3.86
C PRO A 241 -7.66 -16.44 3.72
N ARG A 242 -8.39 -15.49 4.30
CA ARG A 242 -7.96 -14.10 4.43
C ARG A 242 -7.07 -13.99 5.66
N ILE A 243 -5.84 -13.51 5.48
CA ILE A 243 -4.90 -13.31 6.58
C ILE A 243 -5.21 -11.96 7.26
N ARG A 244 -5.53 -10.93 6.45
CA ARG A 244 -5.87 -9.57 6.89
C ARG A 244 -6.94 -8.99 5.98
N ARG A 245 -7.55 -7.84 6.37
CA ARG A 245 -8.48 -7.10 5.49
C ARG A 245 -7.79 -6.77 4.16
N GLY A 246 -8.35 -7.29 3.07
CA GLY A 246 -7.82 -7.08 1.72
C GLY A 246 -6.63 -7.97 1.31
N LYS A 247 -6.02 -8.73 2.23
CA LYS A 247 -4.85 -9.60 1.96
C LYS A 247 -5.24 -11.08 2.16
N SER A 248 -4.93 -11.93 1.17
CA SER A 248 -5.24 -13.35 1.15
C SER A 248 -3.98 -14.21 1.16
N LEU A 249 -4.08 -15.45 1.63
CA LEU A 249 -2.96 -16.41 1.61
C LEU A 249 -2.42 -16.62 0.19
N ALA A 250 -3.30 -16.65 -0.84
CA ALA A 250 -2.86 -16.76 -2.23
C ALA A 250 -1.97 -15.59 -2.67
N GLY A 251 -2.30 -14.37 -2.26
CA GLY A 251 -1.48 -13.19 -2.52
C GLY A 251 -0.13 -13.26 -1.82
N SER A 252 -0.11 -13.62 -0.53
CA SER A 252 1.14 -13.74 0.25
C SER A 252 2.05 -14.84 -0.30
N LEU A 253 1.49 -15.97 -0.71
CA LEU A 253 2.27 -17.04 -1.35
C LEU A 253 2.85 -16.59 -2.70
N ALA A 254 2.08 -15.85 -3.49
CA ALA A 254 2.58 -15.27 -4.74
C ALA A 254 3.72 -14.27 -4.49
N ALA A 255 3.61 -13.41 -3.46
CA ALA A 255 4.69 -12.50 -3.07
C ALA A 255 5.95 -13.26 -2.63
N LEU A 256 5.80 -14.33 -1.83
CA LEU A 256 6.90 -15.19 -1.40
C LEU A 256 7.62 -15.80 -2.60
N LEU A 257 6.88 -16.41 -3.53
CA LEU A 257 7.47 -17.07 -4.70
C LEU A 257 8.17 -16.08 -5.63
N VAL A 258 7.52 -14.93 -5.91
CA VAL A 258 8.10 -13.90 -6.78
C VAL A 258 9.30 -13.24 -6.09
N GLY A 259 9.22 -12.97 -4.78
CA GLY A 259 10.33 -12.40 -4.02
C GLY A 259 11.54 -13.32 -3.97
N GLY A 260 11.32 -14.63 -3.72
CA GLY A 260 12.38 -15.63 -3.78
C GLY A 260 13.00 -15.75 -5.17
N ALA A 261 12.17 -15.82 -6.21
CA ALA A 261 12.65 -15.86 -7.60
C ALA A 261 13.43 -14.60 -7.99
N THR A 262 12.95 -13.43 -7.57
CA THR A 262 13.63 -12.14 -7.78
C THR A 262 15.03 -12.15 -7.16
N THR A 263 15.13 -12.56 -5.90
CA THR A 263 16.40 -12.65 -5.18
C THR A 263 17.36 -13.65 -5.81
N PHE A 264 16.83 -14.83 -6.17
CA PHE A 264 17.61 -15.85 -6.86
C PHE A 264 18.16 -15.34 -8.19
N CYS A 265 17.33 -14.69 -9.00
CA CYS A 265 17.75 -14.09 -10.25
C CYS A 265 18.74 -12.94 -10.05
N PHE A 266 18.50 -12.08 -9.06
CA PHE A 266 19.34 -10.93 -8.79
C PHE A 266 20.74 -11.34 -8.35
N TYR A 267 20.89 -12.12 -7.29
CA TYR A 267 22.21 -12.55 -6.81
C TYR A 267 22.83 -13.71 -7.58
N GLY A 268 22.02 -14.55 -8.24
CA GLY A 268 22.53 -15.66 -9.04
C GLY A 268 22.96 -15.31 -10.44
N PHE A 269 22.33 -14.30 -11.07
CA PHE A 269 22.58 -14.00 -12.49
C PHE A 269 22.93 -12.53 -12.76
N VAL A 270 22.33 -11.57 -12.03
CA VAL A 270 22.54 -10.14 -12.30
C VAL A 270 23.83 -9.67 -11.66
N VAL A 271 23.97 -9.84 -10.36
CA VAL A 271 25.17 -9.41 -9.59
C VAL A 271 26.46 -10.01 -10.17
N PRO A 272 26.58 -11.34 -10.44
CA PRO A 272 27.83 -11.91 -10.95
C PRO A 272 28.21 -11.43 -12.35
N LYS A 273 27.22 -10.96 -13.14
CA LYS A 273 27.45 -10.44 -14.50
C LYS A 273 27.59 -8.93 -14.57
N THR A 274 27.44 -8.24 -13.44
CA THR A 274 27.61 -6.81 -13.35
C THR A 274 29.05 -6.51 -12.92
N PRO A 275 29.82 -5.73 -13.68
CA PRO A 275 31.18 -5.36 -13.29
C PRO A 275 31.16 -4.50 -12.03
N SER A 276 32.24 -4.54 -11.25
CA SER A 276 32.47 -3.56 -10.18
C SER A 276 32.81 -2.22 -10.83
N TRP A 277 32.14 -1.19 -10.40
CA TRP A 277 32.37 0.16 -10.90
C TRP A 277 33.32 0.91 -9.95
N PRO A 278 34.19 1.83 -10.46
CA PRO A 278 35.11 2.59 -9.63
C PRO A 278 34.41 3.41 -8.53
N ASP A 279 33.16 3.80 -8.79
CA ASP A 279 32.36 4.62 -7.88
C ASP A 279 31.52 3.79 -6.91
N ASP A 280 31.61 2.44 -6.96
CA ASP A 280 30.90 1.60 -6.03
C ASP A 280 31.47 1.76 -4.62
N PRO A 281 30.63 2.05 -3.61
CA PRO A 281 31.07 2.11 -2.23
C PRO A 281 31.53 0.72 -1.74
N ALA A 282 32.43 0.67 -0.78
CA ALA A 282 32.99 -0.58 -0.26
C ALA A 282 31.90 -1.55 0.27
N ASN A 283 30.75 -1.03 0.66
CA ASN A 283 29.59 -1.81 1.12
C ASN A 283 28.47 -1.92 0.08
N ALA A 284 28.77 -1.76 -1.21
CA ALA A 284 27.78 -1.84 -2.28
C ALA A 284 27.11 -3.21 -2.39
N LEU A 285 27.78 -4.26 -1.95
CA LEU A 285 27.31 -5.64 -1.96
C LEU A 285 27.28 -6.22 -0.55
N SER A 286 26.11 -6.61 -0.08
CA SER A 286 25.87 -7.17 1.25
C SER A 286 25.91 -8.70 1.27
N TYR A 287 25.63 -9.35 0.13
CA TYR A 287 25.66 -10.79 -0.01
C TYR A 287 26.88 -11.25 -0.84
N GLY A 288 27.85 -11.84 -0.17
CA GLY A 288 29.09 -12.35 -0.78
C GLY A 288 29.04 -13.78 -1.31
N GLY A 289 27.86 -14.40 -1.43
CA GLY A 289 27.71 -15.79 -1.90
C GLY A 289 27.89 -16.84 -0.83
N THR A 290 28.16 -16.47 0.42
CA THR A 290 28.28 -17.37 1.58
C THR A 290 27.41 -16.89 2.73
N LEU A 291 26.89 -17.84 3.52
CA LEU A 291 26.11 -17.59 4.75
C LEU A 291 26.72 -18.42 5.87
N TRP A 292 26.82 -17.82 7.05
CA TRP A 292 27.16 -18.56 8.28
C TRP A 292 25.88 -18.84 9.06
N LEU A 293 25.53 -20.13 9.18
CA LEU A 293 24.33 -20.57 9.87
C LEU A 293 24.71 -21.36 11.12
N PRO A 294 24.11 -21.06 12.31
CA PRO A 294 24.49 -21.71 13.57
C PRO A 294 24.40 -23.26 13.53
N ALA A 295 23.44 -23.82 12.78
CA ALA A 295 23.22 -25.25 12.68
C ALA A 295 24.03 -25.95 11.58
N LEU A 296 24.46 -25.23 10.52
CA LEU A 296 25.07 -25.78 9.31
C LEU A 296 26.51 -25.28 9.08
N GLY A 297 26.96 -24.32 9.90
CA GLY A 297 28.26 -23.67 9.71
C GLY A 297 28.26 -22.76 8.46
N ARG A 298 29.41 -22.64 7.81
CA ARG A 298 29.56 -21.84 6.59
C ARG A 298 28.98 -22.59 5.38
N VAL A 299 27.97 -22.00 4.76
CA VAL A 299 27.27 -22.53 3.60
C VAL A 299 27.52 -21.59 2.42
N GLY A 300 27.87 -22.14 1.26
CA GLY A 300 28.17 -21.37 0.05
C GLY A 300 27.42 -21.87 -1.19
N GLY A 301 27.64 -21.16 -2.31
CA GLY A 301 27.12 -21.53 -3.62
C GLY A 301 25.61 -21.56 -3.72
N GLN A 302 25.06 -22.54 -4.45
CA GLN A 302 23.61 -22.62 -4.73
C GLN A 302 22.76 -22.82 -3.48
N LEU A 303 23.29 -23.47 -2.45
CA LEU A 303 22.55 -23.67 -1.21
C LEU A 303 22.41 -22.36 -0.43
N ALA A 304 23.48 -21.58 -0.30
CA ALA A 304 23.42 -20.25 0.31
C ALA A 304 22.47 -19.32 -0.45
N LEU A 305 22.54 -19.33 -1.77
CA LEU A 305 21.65 -18.55 -2.65
C LEU A 305 20.18 -18.98 -2.48
N GLY A 306 19.90 -20.28 -2.40
CA GLY A 306 18.57 -20.81 -2.15
C GLY A 306 18.01 -20.36 -0.81
N ILE A 307 18.80 -20.42 0.26
CA ILE A 307 18.40 -19.97 1.60
C ILE A 307 18.13 -18.45 1.60
N ALA A 308 19.06 -17.65 1.05
CA ALA A 308 18.88 -16.22 0.92
C ALA A 308 17.59 -15.87 0.15
N SER A 309 17.31 -16.59 -0.93
CA SER A 309 16.11 -16.41 -1.75
C SER A 309 14.82 -16.71 -0.99
N VAL A 310 14.79 -17.82 -0.24
CA VAL A 310 13.62 -18.18 0.58
C VAL A 310 13.39 -17.15 1.67
N VAL A 311 14.44 -16.80 2.41
CA VAL A 311 14.35 -15.81 3.51
C VAL A 311 13.88 -14.44 2.98
N THR A 312 14.44 -13.97 1.87
CA THR A 312 14.05 -12.70 1.26
C THR A 312 12.60 -12.76 0.75
N GLY A 313 12.19 -13.89 0.16
CA GLY A 313 10.80 -14.11 -0.22
C GLY A 313 9.83 -14.04 0.97
N VAL A 314 10.21 -14.63 2.10
CA VAL A 314 9.45 -14.54 3.37
C VAL A 314 9.40 -13.10 3.87
N ILE A 315 10.53 -12.37 3.88
CA ILE A 315 10.59 -10.96 4.29
C ILE A 315 9.70 -10.11 3.40
N GLY A 316 9.78 -10.26 2.07
CA GLY A 316 8.94 -9.53 1.13
C GLY A 316 7.45 -9.82 1.32
N SER A 317 7.08 -11.09 1.51
CA SER A 317 5.70 -11.49 1.80
C SER A 317 5.21 -10.98 3.16
N ALA A 318 6.08 -10.98 4.18
CA ALA A 318 5.74 -10.47 5.50
C ALA A 318 5.56 -8.95 5.50
N SER A 319 6.43 -8.20 4.82
CA SER A 319 6.32 -6.74 4.70
C SER A 319 5.01 -6.31 4.03
N GLU A 320 4.49 -7.11 3.08
CA GLU A 320 3.17 -6.92 2.45
C GLU A 320 2.00 -7.08 3.44
N LEU A 321 2.17 -7.87 4.50
CA LEU A 321 1.14 -8.11 5.52
C LEU A 321 1.14 -7.10 6.66
N VAL A 322 2.24 -6.39 6.85
CA VAL A 322 2.38 -5.42 7.94
C VAL A 322 1.60 -4.14 7.62
N ASP A 323 0.90 -3.62 8.62
CA ASP A 323 0.25 -2.30 8.61
C ASP A 323 0.93 -1.43 9.65
N LEU A 324 1.67 -0.46 9.22
CA LEU A 324 2.28 0.51 10.11
C LEU A 324 1.41 1.76 10.16
N TRP A 325 0.53 1.83 11.17
CA TRP A 325 -0.28 3.03 11.49
C TRP A 325 -1.04 3.64 10.31
N GLY A 326 -1.45 2.81 9.34
CA GLY A 326 -2.17 3.29 8.16
C GLY A 326 -1.29 3.99 7.12
N LEU A 327 0.04 3.83 7.20
CA LEU A 327 0.95 4.28 6.13
C LEU A 327 0.70 3.50 4.85
N ASP A 328 0.96 4.14 3.71
CA ASP A 328 0.80 3.51 2.40
C ASP A 328 1.80 2.37 2.20
N ASP A 329 1.33 1.26 1.62
CA ASP A 329 2.12 0.06 1.33
C ASP A 329 3.37 0.39 0.49
N ASN A 330 3.33 1.44 -0.35
CA ASN A 330 4.46 1.86 -1.17
C ASN A 330 5.66 2.40 -0.38
N VAL A 331 5.47 2.83 0.87
CA VAL A 331 6.56 3.19 1.79
C VAL A 331 6.93 2.00 2.67
N VAL A 332 5.91 1.30 3.20
CA VAL A 332 6.09 0.26 4.20
C VAL A 332 6.86 -0.94 3.61
N ILE A 333 6.45 -1.41 2.44
CA ILE A 333 7.05 -2.61 1.82
C ILE A 333 8.55 -2.44 1.55
N PRO A 334 9.03 -1.40 0.84
CA PRO A 334 10.45 -1.31 0.53
C PRO A 334 11.30 -1.08 1.78
N VAL A 335 10.84 -0.27 2.74
CA VAL A 335 11.61 0.03 3.96
C VAL A 335 11.72 -1.20 4.86
N LEU A 336 10.61 -1.91 5.09
CA LEU A 336 10.65 -3.14 5.91
C LEU A 336 11.41 -4.26 5.22
N SER A 337 11.25 -4.42 3.91
CA SER A 337 12.00 -5.41 3.15
C SER A 337 13.50 -5.11 3.20
N ALA A 338 13.90 -3.86 2.98
CA ALA A 338 15.30 -3.46 3.06
C ALA A 338 15.88 -3.71 4.46
N ALA A 339 15.18 -3.29 5.52
CA ALA A 339 15.62 -3.49 6.89
C ALA A 339 15.75 -4.99 7.25
N GLY A 340 14.75 -5.80 6.85
CA GLY A 340 14.76 -7.25 7.09
C GLY A 340 15.89 -7.96 6.35
N ILE A 341 16.08 -7.64 5.06
CA ILE A 341 17.14 -8.24 4.23
C ILE A 341 18.52 -7.81 4.73
N TRP A 342 18.70 -6.52 4.99
CA TRP A 342 19.95 -5.99 5.52
C TRP A 342 20.29 -6.62 6.87
N GLY A 343 19.32 -6.71 7.79
CA GLY A 343 19.49 -7.35 9.08
C GLY A 343 19.87 -8.84 8.95
N PHE A 344 19.20 -9.57 8.04
CA PHE A 344 19.54 -10.96 7.77
C PHE A 344 20.98 -11.11 7.25
N PHE A 345 21.35 -10.34 6.23
CA PHE A 345 22.72 -10.46 5.72
C PHE A 345 23.76 -9.96 6.74
N ARG A 346 23.48 -8.91 7.52
CA ARG A 346 24.39 -8.42 8.55
C ARG A 346 24.69 -9.46 9.64
N VAL A 347 23.73 -10.34 9.91
CA VAL A 347 23.88 -11.39 10.94
C VAL A 347 24.49 -12.67 10.36
N PHE A 348 24.18 -13.00 9.12
CA PHE A 348 24.51 -14.31 8.54
C PHE A 348 25.53 -14.28 7.39
N THR A 349 26.01 -13.10 6.96
CA THR A 349 27.18 -12.99 6.07
C THR A 349 28.41 -12.57 6.85
N ASP A 350 29.58 -13.13 6.48
CA ASP A 350 30.90 -12.79 7.08
C ASP A 350 31.38 -11.41 6.61
#